data_b3b776f98086ac3068b058f327cbb223
#
_entry.id   b3b776f98086ac3068b058f327cbb223
#
_cell.length_a   1.000
_cell.length_b   1.000
_cell.length_c   1.000
_cell.angle_alpha   90.00
_cell.angle_beta   90.00
_cell.angle_gamma   90.00
#
_symmetry.space_group_name_H-M   'P 1'
#
loop_
_entity.id
_entity.type
_entity.pdbx_description
1 polymer ?
#
loop_
_entity_poly.entity_id
_entity_poly.type
_entity_poly.pdbx_seq_one_letter_code
_entity_poly.pdbx_strand_id
1 'polypeptide(L)'
;SINFAAKKINTPYFLVVQPDVTGINKRSLIKFYEYSKKLKDNFSVLGPHFKKAPKSGHFQTSLKYDIKQIHNVHGSTIFFNRKNFIKNKGFDPKIFLYWEETDYTKRAQKKGLHAYQLNKVKVIHEKGKAVNVKNTEEGQKLIHLYSWHFIWSKYYYYRKHYGKFIAIIYFIPIIIRILIRISFYKFNKNKKFIKYYYRWNGLINSILNKKSFMRLELIKLDII
;
A
#
# COMPACT_ATOMS: atom_id res chain seq x y z
N SER A 1 -13.70 -7.47 -1.24
CA SER A 1 -12.23 -7.36 -1.34
C SER A 1 -11.75 -7.74 -2.73
N ILE A 2 -10.56 -7.28 -3.12
CA ILE A 2 -9.93 -7.58 -4.43
C ILE A 2 -9.76 -9.09 -4.64
N ASN A 3 -9.38 -9.82 -3.60
CA ASN A 3 -9.28 -11.28 -3.66
C ASN A 3 -10.60 -11.96 -4.07
N PHE A 4 -11.72 -11.47 -3.54
CA PHE A 4 -13.04 -11.98 -3.88
C PHE A 4 -13.41 -11.66 -5.34
N ALA A 5 -13.24 -10.41 -5.75
CA ALA A 5 -13.51 -9.97 -7.12
C ALA A 5 -12.70 -10.78 -8.14
N ALA A 6 -11.39 -10.96 -7.90
CA ALA A 6 -10.51 -11.72 -8.80
C ALA A 6 -10.94 -13.19 -8.99
N LYS A 7 -11.64 -13.78 -8.00
CA LYS A 7 -12.19 -15.15 -8.11
C LYS A 7 -13.49 -15.19 -8.93
N LYS A 8 -14.29 -14.11 -8.88
CA LYS A 8 -15.61 -14.05 -9.52
C LYS A 8 -15.59 -13.64 -10.99
N ILE A 9 -14.61 -12.85 -11.41
CA ILE A 9 -14.48 -12.44 -12.83
C ILE A 9 -13.92 -13.59 -13.67
N ASN A 10 -14.27 -13.59 -14.97
CA ASN A 10 -13.79 -14.58 -15.95
C ASN A 10 -12.76 -14.00 -16.94
N THR A 11 -12.41 -12.71 -16.82
CA THR A 11 -11.41 -12.06 -17.66
C THR A 11 -9.98 -12.50 -17.33
N PRO A 12 -9.06 -12.61 -18.30
CA PRO A 12 -7.67 -12.99 -18.06
C PRO A 12 -6.89 -11.91 -17.28
N TYR A 13 -7.37 -10.68 -17.33
CA TYR A 13 -6.77 -9.52 -16.64
C TYR A 13 -7.82 -8.74 -15.89
N PHE A 14 -7.37 -7.97 -14.88
CA PHE A 14 -8.19 -6.96 -14.22
C PHE A 14 -7.35 -5.77 -13.78
N LEU A 15 -7.99 -4.61 -13.72
CA LEU A 15 -7.40 -3.36 -13.28
C LEU A 15 -8.05 -2.91 -11.98
N VAL A 16 -7.25 -2.61 -10.98
CA VAL A 16 -7.69 -1.93 -9.75
C VAL A 16 -7.33 -0.46 -9.89
N VAL A 17 -8.32 0.42 -9.68
CA VAL A 17 -8.14 1.88 -9.72
C VAL A 17 -8.84 2.48 -8.52
N GLN A 18 -8.16 3.37 -7.78
CA GLN A 18 -8.79 4.14 -6.71
C GLN A 18 -9.61 5.31 -7.29
N PRO A 19 -10.71 5.73 -6.64
CA PRO A 19 -11.59 6.78 -7.15
C PRO A 19 -10.93 8.15 -7.37
N ASP A 20 -9.82 8.42 -6.68
CA ASP A 20 -9.04 9.66 -6.79
C ASP A 20 -7.88 9.58 -7.80
N VAL A 21 -7.92 8.60 -8.70
CA VAL A 21 -6.99 8.48 -9.83
C VAL A 21 -7.65 8.94 -11.12
N THR A 22 -6.99 9.83 -11.84
CA THR A 22 -7.40 10.30 -13.17
C THR A 22 -6.35 9.95 -14.24
N GLY A 23 -6.75 9.96 -15.51
CA GLY A 23 -5.88 9.67 -16.64
C GLY A 23 -5.94 8.22 -17.16
N ILE A 24 -6.75 7.35 -16.57
CA ILE A 24 -7.07 6.04 -17.13
C ILE A 24 -8.15 6.21 -18.21
N ASN A 25 -7.88 5.72 -19.40
CA ASN A 25 -8.77 5.76 -20.57
C ASN A 25 -8.56 4.53 -21.46
N LYS A 26 -9.30 4.43 -22.57
CA LYS A 26 -9.20 3.32 -23.53
C LYS A 26 -7.76 3.06 -24.00
N ARG A 27 -6.98 4.12 -24.30
CA ARG A 27 -5.57 3.99 -24.71
C ARG A 27 -4.70 3.41 -23.60
N SER A 28 -4.97 3.77 -22.35
CA SER A 28 -4.28 3.20 -21.17
C SER A 28 -4.52 1.70 -21.07
N LEU A 29 -5.78 1.26 -21.24
CA LEU A 29 -6.14 -0.17 -21.19
C LEU A 29 -5.49 -0.96 -22.30
N ILE A 30 -5.50 -0.42 -23.54
CA ILE A 30 -4.81 -1.02 -24.69
C ILE A 30 -3.32 -1.19 -24.39
N LYS A 31 -2.66 -0.16 -23.80
CA LYS A 31 -1.24 -0.25 -23.44
C LYS A 31 -0.96 -1.32 -22.38
N PHE A 32 -1.76 -1.40 -21.32
CA PHE A 32 -1.63 -2.48 -20.34
C PHE A 32 -1.73 -3.86 -21.01
N TYR A 33 -2.69 -4.05 -21.90
CA TYR A 33 -2.87 -5.30 -22.64
C TYR A 33 -1.68 -5.61 -23.57
N GLU A 34 -1.24 -4.65 -24.41
CA GLU A 34 -0.10 -4.83 -25.31
C GLU A 34 1.17 -5.24 -24.56
N TYR A 35 1.47 -4.57 -23.43
CA TYR A 35 2.65 -4.89 -22.62
C TYR A 35 2.52 -6.22 -21.89
N SER A 36 1.30 -6.62 -21.48
CA SER A 36 1.10 -7.95 -20.92
C SER A 36 1.47 -9.03 -21.94
N LYS A 37 1.12 -8.86 -23.22
CA LYS A 37 1.48 -9.79 -24.30
C LYS A 37 2.98 -9.76 -24.62
N LYS A 38 3.59 -8.57 -24.68
CA LYS A 38 5.07 -8.44 -24.85
C LYS A 38 5.84 -9.16 -23.76
N LEU A 39 5.35 -9.16 -22.52
CA LEU A 39 5.92 -9.89 -21.40
C LEU A 39 5.52 -11.38 -21.37
N LYS A 40 4.79 -11.87 -22.38
CA LYS A 40 4.27 -13.25 -22.46
C LYS A 40 3.54 -13.65 -21.17
N ASP A 41 2.78 -12.69 -20.60
CA ASP A 41 2.07 -12.85 -19.33
C ASP A 41 2.96 -13.20 -18.11
N ASN A 42 4.28 -13.09 -18.26
CA ASN A 42 5.25 -13.37 -17.20
C ASN A 42 5.54 -12.14 -16.34
N PHE A 43 4.53 -11.66 -15.62
CA PHE A 43 4.63 -10.54 -14.70
C PHE A 43 3.72 -10.73 -13.46
N SER A 44 4.05 -10.08 -12.37
CA SER A 44 3.19 -10.02 -11.20
C SER A 44 2.12 -8.94 -11.35
N VAL A 45 2.55 -7.73 -11.65
CA VAL A 45 1.73 -6.52 -11.79
C VAL A 45 2.34 -5.55 -12.80
N LEU A 46 1.47 -4.77 -13.45
CA LEU A 46 1.87 -3.58 -14.21
C LEU A 46 1.28 -2.34 -13.52
N GLY A 47 2.08 -1.31 -13.32
CA GLY A 47 1.65 -0.02 -12.78
C GLY A 47 1.86 1.09 -13.80
N PRO A 48 1.10 2.21 -13.71
CA PRO A 48 1.31 3.39 -14.55
C PRO A 48 2.46 4.25 -14.01
N HIS A 49 2.86 5.24 -14.82
CA HIS A 49 3.67 6.35 -14.37
C HIS A 49 2.79 7.44 -13.75
N PHE A 50 3.15 7.93 -12.56
CA PHE A 50 2.44 9.03 -11.90
C PHE A 50 3.05 10.38 -12.28
N LYS A 51 2.27 11.30 -12.91
CA LYS A 51 2.73 12.64 -13.32
C LYS A 51 3.17 13.49 -12.13
N LYS A 52 2.50 13.34 -10.97
CA LYS A 52 2.93 13.94 -9.70
C LYS A 52 3.38 12.80 -8.80
N ALA A 53 4.70 12.70 -8.58
CA ALA A 53 5.24 11.66 -7.72
C ALA A 53 4.60 11.70 -6.34
N PRO A 54 4.19 10.56 -5.78
CA PRO A 54 3.98 10.47 -4.36
C PRO A 54 5.28 10.83 -3.65
N LYS A 55 5.21 11.59 -2.55
CA LYS A 55 6.39 12.01 -1.74
C LYS A 55 7.27 10.86 -1.23
N SER A 56 6.81 9.62 -1.30
CA SER A 56 7.59 8.40 -1.08
C SER A 56 8.24 7.97 -2.40
N GLY A 57 9.41 8.46 -2.74
CA GLY A 57 10.13 8.35 -4.02
C GLY A 57 10.42 6.96 -4.60
N HIS A 58 9.71 5.90 -4.20
CA HIS A 58 9.99 4.52 -4.62
C HIS A 58 9.36 4.11 -5.95
N PHE A 59 8.51 4.95 -6.57
CA PHE A 59 7.68 4.54 -7.71
C PHE A 59 7.94 5.31 -9.01
N GLN A 60 8.77 6.34 -8.97
CA GLN A 60 9.17 7.04 -10.19
C GLN A 60 10.52 6.56 -10.68
N THR A 61 10.51 6.13 -11.92
CA THR A 61 11.71 5.74 -12.64
C THR A 61 11.92 6.71 -13.80
N SER A 62 13.15 6.81 -14.27
CA SER A 62 13.47 7.55 -15.50
C SER A 62 12.51 7.20 -16.62
N LEU A 63 11.98 8.19 -17.34
CA LEU A 63 11.13 8.05 -18.53
C LEU A 63 11.89 7.55 -19.76
N LYS A 64 13.17 7.23 -19.65
CA LYS A 64 14.03 6.80 -20.77
C LYS A 64 13.51 5.56 -21.49
N TYR A 65 12.81 4.68 -20.79
CA TYR A 65 12.29 3.43 -21.35
C TYR A 65 10.76 3.37 -21.25
N ASP A 66 10.11 2.75 -22.21
CA ASP A 66 8.66 2.58 -22.24
C ASP A 66 8.13 1.74 -21.07
N ILE A 67 8.93 0.74 -20.68
CA ILE A 67 8.66 -0.18 -19.59
C ILE A 67 9.92 -0.33 -18.74
N LYS A 68 9.77 -0.38 -17.44
CA LYS A 68 10.86 -0.64 -16.51
C LYS A 68 10.44 -1.60 -15.41
N GLN A 69 11.31 -2.56 -15.12
CA GLN A 69 11.15 -3.40 -13.94
C GLN A 69 11.34 -2.58 -12.66
N ILE A 70 10.45 -2.78 -11.71
CA ILE A 70 10.41 -2.09 -10.42
C ILE A 70 10.22 -3.09 -9.29
N HIS A 71 10.56 -2.69 -8.06
CA HIS A 71 10.36 -3.57 -6.90
C HIS A 71 8.92 -3.67 -6.46
N ASN A 72 8.16 -2.59 -6.64
CA ASN A 72 6.76 -2.50 -6.22
C ASN A 72 6.01 -1.47 -7.05
N VAL A 73 4.68 -1.55 -7.07
CA VAL A 73 3.76 -0.59 -7.68
C VAL A 73 3.05 0.22 -6.60
N HIS A 74 2.44 1.34 -7.00
CA HIS A 74 1.56 2.09 -6.11
C HIS A 74 0.17 1.48 -6.07
N GLY A 75 -0.38 1.23 -4.88
CA GLY A 75 -1.66 0.55 -4.67
C GLY A 75 -2.89 1.23 -5.29
N SER A 76 -2.78 2.50 -5.73
CA SER A 76 -3.91 3.23 -6.31
C SER A 76 -4.25 2.81 -7.75
N THR A 77 -3.32 2.21 -8.49
CA THR A 77 -3.58 1.75 -9.86
C THR A 77 -2.68 0.55 -10.18
N ILE A 78 -3.28 -0.63 -10.30
CA ILE A 78 -2.55 -1.87 -10.52
C ILE A 78 -3.29 -2.75 -11.54
N PHE A 79 -2.60 -3.12 -12.61
CA PHE A 79 -3.08 -4.10 -13.58
C PHE A 79 -2.48 -5.47 -13.28
N PHE A 80 -3.35 -6.48 -13.21
CA PHE A 80 -3.00 -7.85 -12.85
C PHE A 80 -3.25 -8.84 -13.99
N ASN A 81 -2.38 -9.83 -14.12
CA ASN A 81 -2.72 -11.10 -14.72
C ASN A 81 -3.49 -11.94 -13.69
N ARG A 82 -4.75 -12.27 -13.98
CA ARG A 82 -5.63 -12.99 -13.03
C ARG A 82 -5.08 -14.36 -12.64
N LYS A 83 -4.57 -15.13 -13.61
CA LYS A 83 -3.99 -16.47 -13.36
C LYS A 83 -2.82 -16.37 -12.40
N ASN A 84 -1.91 -15.43 -12.62
CA ASN A 84 -0.76 -15.20 -11.75
C ASN A 84 -1.18 -14.69 -10.35
N PHE A 85 -2.19 -13.82 -10.29
CA PHE A 85 -2.74 -13.32 -9.02
C PHE A 85 -3.29 -14.46 -8.16
N ILE A 86 -4.11 -15.35 -8.73
CA ILE A 86 -4.69 -16.49 -8.04
C ILE A 86 -3.59 -17.50 -7.65
N LYS A 87 -2.68 -17.86 -8.58
CA LYS A 87 -1.56 -18.78 -8.32
C LYS A 87 -0.65 -18.27 -7.21
N ASN A 88 -0.51 -16.94 -7.08
CA ASN A 88 0.25 -16.30 -6.00
C ASN A 88 -0.59 -16.05 -4.72
N LYS A 89 -1.80 -16.64 -4.61
CA LYS A 89 -2.72 -16.57 -3.46
C LYS A 89 -3.24 -15.16 -3.17
N GLY A 90 -3.29 -14.27 -4.17
CA GLY A 90 -3.81 -12.91 -4.04
C GLY A 90 -3.12 -12.08 -2.96
N PHE A 91 -3.82 -11.10 -2.40
CA PHE A 91 -3.35 -10.33 -1.24
C PHE A 91 -3.49 -11.14 0.05
N ASP A 92 -2.56 -10.94 0.98
CA ASP A 92 -2.60 -11.59 2.29
C ASP A 92 -3.81 -11.08 3.10
N PRO A 93 -4.79 -11.95 3.49
CA PRO A 93 -5.97 -11.52 4.21
C PRO A 93 -5.69 -11.00 5.62
N LYS A 94 -4.49 -11.21 6.17
CA LYS A 94 -4.05 -10.65 7.45
C LYS A 94 -3.76 -9.15 7.35
N ILE A 95 -3.44 -8.65 6.15
CA ILE A 95 -3.21 -7.23 5.89
C ILE A 95 -4.54 -6.58 5.53
N PHE A 96 -5.07 -5.73 6.42
CA PHE A 96 -6.32 -5.02 6.16
C PHE A 96 -6.11 -3.80 5.26
N LEU A 97 -5.02 -3.04 5.47
CA LEU A 97 -4.74 -1.79 4.78
C LEU A 97 -3.23 -1.51 4.76
N TYR A 98 -2.71 -1.04 3.61
CA TYR A 98 -1.30 -0.76 3.30
C TYR A 98 -0.40 -2.00 3.29
N TRP A 99 0.58 -2.02 2.42
CA TRP A 99 1.58 -3.08 2.23
C TRP A 99 1.05 -4.36 1.60
N GLU A 100 -0.24 -4.43 1.23
CA GLU A 100 -0.82 -5.60 0.55
C GLU A 100 -0.19 -5.81 -0.83
N GLU A 101 -0.03 -4.75 -1.63
CA GLU A 101 0.64 -4.81 -2.93
C GLU A 101 2.13 -5.11 -2.79
N THR A 102 2.77 -4.57 -1.75
CA THR A 102 4.19 -4.81 -1.46
C THR A 102 4.45 -6.26 -1.05
N ASP A 103 3.59 -6.83 -0.20
CA ASP A 103 3.65 -8.24 0.16
C ASP A 103 3.40 -9.14 -1.05
N TYR A 104 2.40 -8.81 -1.86
CA TYR A 104 2.07 -9.57 -3.06
C TYR A 104 3.22 -9.59 -4.06
N THR A 105 3.78 -8.43 -4.40
CA THR A 105 4.90 -8.33 -5.36
C THR A 105 6.15 -9.05 -4.85
N LYS A 106 6.46 -8.95 -3.55
CA LYS A 106 7.59 -9.68 -2.94
C LYS A 106 7.42 -11.19 -3.04
N ARG A 107 6.20 -11.72 -2.79
CA ARG A 107 5.91 -13.16 -2.97
C ARG A 107 5.99 -13.60 -4.42
N ALA A 108 5.52 -12.76 -5.33
CA ALA A 108 5.56 -13.03 -6.76
C ALA A 108 7.00 -13.03 -7.30
N GLN A 109 7.84 -12.06 -6.89
CA GLN A 109 9.25 -11.98 -7.25
C GLN A 109 10.04 -13.23 -6.85
N LYS A 110 9.75 -13.82 -5.68
CA LYS A 110 10.36 -15.10 -5.26
C LYS A 110 10.01 -16.27 -6.20
N LYS A 111 9.02 -16.10 -7.07
CA LYS A 111 8.57 -17.08 -8.10
C LYS A 111 8.96 -16.66 -9.52
N GLY A 112 9.86 -15.68 -9.66
CA GLY A 112 10.30 -15.16 -10.96
C GLY A 112 9.31 -14.20 -11.65
N LEU A 113 8.20 -13.81 -11.00
CA LEU A 113 7.24 -12.87 -11.54
C LEU A 113 7.57 -11.44 -11.07
N HIS A 114 8.01 -10.59 -11.99
CA HIS A 114 8.42 -9.22 -11.67
C HIS A 114 7.29 -8.21 -11.83
N ALA A 115 7.42 -7.07 -11.14
CA ALA A 115 6.57 -5.91 -11.30
C ALA A 115 7.19 -4.94 -12.32
N TYR A 116 6.33 -4.29 -13.12
CA TYR A 116 6.79 -3.33 -14.13
C TYR A 116 5.99 -2.03 -14.07
N GLN A 117 6.66 -0.92 -14.35
CA GLN A 117 6.04 0.38 -14.59
C GLN A 117 5.98 0.64 -16.10
N LEU A 118 4.80 1.05 -16.58
CA LEU A 118 4.56 1.48 -17.96
C LEU A 118 4.63 3.01 -18.04
N ASN A 119 5.70 3.55 -18.61
CA ASN A 119 5.91 5.00 -18.70
C ASN A 119 4.98 5.68 -19.72
N LYS A 120 4.43 4.92 -20.67
CA LYS A 120 3.42 5.40 -21.63
C LYS A 120 2.01 5.50 -21.05
N VAL A 121 1.74 4.90 -19.91
CA VAL A 121 0.47 5.06 -19.17
C VAL A 121 0.69 6.08 -18.05
N LYS A 122 0.18 7.29 -18.25
CA LYS A 122 0.37 8.41 -17.32
C LYS A 122 -0.90 8.72 -16.55
N VAL A 123 -0.84 8.70 -15.22
CA VAL A 123 -1.97 8.99 -14.33
C VAL A 123 -1.63 10.09 -13.33
N ILE A 124 -2.66 10.69 -12.74
CA ILE A 124 -2.55 11.61 -11.63
C ILE A 124 -3.29 10.98 -10.45
N HIS A 125 -2.68 10.91 -9.30
CA HIS A 125 -3.30 10.49 -8.05
C HIS A 125 -3.51 11.71 -7.16
N GLU A 126 -4.76 12.14 -7.05
CA GLU A 126 -5.17 13.32 -6.27
C GLU A 126 -5.45 12.92 -4.81
N LYS A 127 -4.39 12.61 -4.08
CA LYS A 127 -4.46 12.10 -2.70
C LYS A 127 -5.51 12.80 -1.83
N GLY A 128 -6.43 12.00 -1.27
CA GLY A 128 -7.41 12.46 -0.31
C GLY A 128 -8.60 13.20 -0.92
N LYS A 129 -8.79 13.12 -2.24
CA LYS A 129 -10.01 13.60 -2.90
C LYS A 129 -11.10 12.53 -3.04
N ALA A 130 -10.76 11.26 -2.78
CA ALA A 130 -11.74 10.17 -2.81
C ALA A 130 -12.89 10.38 -1.79
N VAL A 131 -12.58 11.01 -0.64
CA VAL A 131 -13.57 11.33 0.41
C VAL A 131 -13.28 12.73 0.95
N ASN A 132 -14.24 13.64 0.87
CA ASN A 132 -14.07 15.04 1.34
C ASN A 132 -14.41 15.15 2.84
N VAL A 133 -13.56 14.58 3.69
CA VAL A 133 -13.73 14.58 5.17
C VAL A 133 -12.60 15.30 5.91
N LYS A 134 -11.86 16.19 5.25
CA LYS A 134 -10.62 16.77 5.80
C LYS A 134 -10.78 17.46 7.16
N ASN A 135 -11.90 18.09 7.42
CA ASN A 135 -12.14 18.88 8.63
C ASN A 135 -13.24 18.27 9.52
N THR A 136 -13.66 17.04 9.26
CA THR A 136 -14.67 16.35 10.05
C THR A 136 -14.01 15.45 11.11
N GLU A 137 -14.76 15.09 12.13
CA GLU A 137 -14.34 14.10 13.14
C GLU A 137 -13.98 12.77 12.49
N GLU A 138 -14.78 12.31 11.53
CA GLU A 138 -14.51 11.09 10.76
C GLU A 138 -13.19 11.18 9.99
N GLY A 139 -12.87 12.33 9.41
CA GLY A 139 -11.59 12.55 8.72
C GLY A 139 -10.40 12.45 9.68
N GLN A 140 -10.54 12.95 10.90
CA GLN A 140 -9.53 12.81 11.93
C GLN A 140 -9.37 11.33 12.34
N LYS A 141 -10.48 10.62 12.57
CA LYS A 141 -10.47 9.18 12.85
C LYS A 141 -9.80 8.38 11.73
N LEU A 142 -10.08 8.70 10.46
CA LEU A 142 -9.42 8.06 9.32
C LEU A 142 -7.90 8.25 9.31
N ILE A 143 -7.40 9.45 9.63
CA ILE A 143 -5.95 9.71 9.72
C ILE A 143 -5.29 8.80 10.78
N HIS A 144 -5.96 8.59 11.91
CA HIS A 144 -5.47 7.72 12.97
C HIS A 144 -5.55 6.24 12.60
N LEU A 145 -6.66 5.81 11.97
CA LEU A 145 -6.83 4.48 11.41
C LEU A 145 -5.71 4.14 10.40
N TYR A 146 -5.45 5.06 9.46
CA TYR A 146 -4.38 4.91 8.46
C TYR A 146 -3.00 4.85 9.12
N SER A 147 -2.77 5.65 10.15
CA SER A 147 -1.51 5.65 10.90
C SER A 147 -1.26 4.35 11.64
N TRP A 148 -2.32 3.76 12.21
CA TRP A 148 -2.28 2.47 12.91
C TRP A 148 -1.97 1.33 11.93
N HIS A 149 -2.74 1.22 10.84
CA HIS A 149 -2.57 0.15 9.86
C HIS A 149 -1.24 0.23 9.12
N PHE A 150 -0.79 1.45 8.77
CA PHE A 150 0.48 1.62 8.09
C PHE A 150 1.65 1.01 8.86
N ILE A 151 1.73 1.27 10.16
CA ILE A 151 2.84 0.77 10.98
C ILE A 151 2.68 -0.70 11.33
N TRP A 152 1.43 -1.15 11.60
CA TRP A 152 1.11 -2.55 11.85
C TRP A 152 1.51 -3.42 10.66
N SER A 153 1.05 -3.06 9.48
CA SER A 153 1.31 -3.79 8.22
C SER A 153 2.78 -3.76 7.83
N LYS A 154 3.46 -2.62 8.06
CA LYS A 154 4.89 -2.50 7.81
C LYS A 154 5.69 -3.48 8.67
N TYR A 155 5.44 -3.54 9.98
CA TYR A 155 6.13 -4.48 10.86
C TYR A 155 5.78 -5.93 10.50
N TYR A 156 4.51 -6.23 10.27
CA TYR A 156 4.05 -7.55 9.84
C TYR A 156 4.77 -8.02 8.56
N TYR A 157 4.89 -7.14 7.54
CA TYR A 157 5.62 -7.41 6.31
C TYR A 157 7.10 -7.77 6.57
N TYR A 158 7.81 -6.97 7.35
CA TYR A 158 9.21 -7.23 7.67
C TYR A 158 9.37 -8.54 8.43
N ARG A 159 8.55 -8.80 9.42
CA ARG A 159 8.55 -10.05 10.17
C ARG A 159 8.28 -11.26 9.27
N LYS A 160 7.30 -11.17 8.38
CA LYS A 160 6.91 -12.23 7.44
C LYS A 160 8.03 -12.59 6.46
N HIS A 161 8.71 -11.59 5.92
CA HIS A 161 9.68 -11.79 4.83
C HIS A 161 11.13 -11.95 5.27
N TYR A 162 11.49 -11.41 6.44
CA TYR A 162 12.87 -11.37 6.93
C TYR A 162 13.04 -11.99 8.33
N GLY A 163 11.95 -12.40 8.97
CA GLY A 163 11.98 -12.98 10.32
C GLY A 163 11.85 -11.94 11.44
N LYS A 164 11.52 -12.43 12.65
CA LYS A 164 11.23 -11.59 13.82
C LYS A 164 12.44 -10.75 14.24
N PHE A 165 13.62 -11.33 14.25
CA PHE A 165 14.85 -10.69 14.71
C PHE A 165 15.22 -9.49 13.83
N ILE A 166 15.29 -9.69 12.51
CA ILE A 166 15.60 -8.62 11.55
C ILE A 166 14.53 -7.53 11.59
N ALA A 167 13.25 -7.90 11.72
CA ALA A 167 12.17 -6.93 11.84
C ALA A 167 12.34 -6.05 13.09
N ILE A 168 12.70 -6.61 14.23
CA ILE A 168 12.93 -5.84 15.47
C ILE A 168 14.10 -4.86 15.26
N ILE A 169 15.25 -5.32 14.77
CA ILE A 169 16.43 -4.47 14.52
C ILE A 169 16.06 -3.30 13.60
N TYR A 170 15.40 -3.59 12.48
CA TYR A 170 14.97 -2.56 11.54
C TYR A 170 14.03 -1.52 12.17
N PHE A 171 13.23 -1.94 13.15
CA PHE A 171 12.24 -1.07 13.79
C PHE A 171 12.78 -0.30 14.99
N ILE A 172 13.96 -0.60 15.55
CA ILE A 172 14.56 0.13 16.68
C ILE A 172 14.54 1.66 16.45
N PRO A 173 15.08 2.21 15.35
CA PRO A 173 15.06 3.66 15.13
C PRO A 173 13.64 4.22 14.95
N ILE A 174 12.71 3.42 14.43
CA ILE A 174 11.30 3.81 14.28
C ILE A 174 10.63 3.87 15.67
N ILE A 175 10.90 2.90 16.54
CA ILE A 175 10.42 2.84 17.93
C ILE A 175 10.89 4.09 18.68
N ILE A 176 12.19 4.35 18.67
CA ILE A 176 12.79 5.52 19.35
C ILE A 176 12.12 6.81 18.87
N ARG A 177 11.98 6.98 17.55
CA ARG A 177 11.33 8.16 16.97
C ARG A 177 9.86 8.30 17.39
N ILE A 178 9.12 7.21 17.48
CA ILE A 178 7.71 7.22 17.92
C ILE A 178 7.65 7.65 19.39
N LEU A 179 8.47 7.07 20.26
CA LEU A 179 8.49 7.38 21.69
C LEU A 179 8.87 8.84 21.96
N ILE A 180 9.94 9.35 21.34
CA ILE A 180 10.33 10.75 21.43
C ILE A 180 9.17 11.67 21.03
N ARG A 181 8.47 11.36 19.91
CA ARG A 181 7.35 12.18 19.45
C ARG A 181 6.13 12.08 20.34
N ILE A 182 5.86 10.93 20.94
CA ILE A 182 4.80 10.79 21.96
C ILE A 182 5.11 11.71 23.13
N SER A 183 6.30 11.61 23.73
CA SER A 183 6.72 12.42 24.88
C SER A 183 6.67 13.91 24.56
N PHE A 184 7.27 14.32 23.44
CA PHE A 184 7.29 15.72 23.01
C PHE A 184 5.90 16.31 22.79
N TYR A 185 5.02 15.62 22.05
CA TYR A 185 3.67 16.13 21.77
C TYR A 185 2.74 16.05 22.96
N LYS A 186 2.93 15.09 23.86
CA LYS A 186 2.19 15.03 25.13
C LYS A 186 2.57 16.21 26.03
N PHE A 187 3.87 16.47 26.22
CA PHE A 187 4.35 17.59 27.01
C PHE A 187 3.82 18.94 26.50
N ASN A 188 3.85 19.15 25.18
CA ASN A 188 3.37 20.38 24.54
C ASN A 188 1.85 20.41 24.30
N LYS A 189 1.07 19.50 24.88
CA LYS A 189 -0.41 19.38 24.70
C LYS A 189 -0.84 19.46 23.20
N ASN A 190 -0.05 18.89 22.30
CA ASN A 190 -0.29 19.00 20.87
C ASN A 190 -1.13 17.82 20.34
N LYS A 191 -2.21 18.11 19.61
CA LYS A 191 -3.11 17.10 19.02
C LYS A 191 -2.39 16.02 18.17
N LYS A 192 -1.16 16.29 17.69
CA LYS A 192 -0.34 15.28 17.02
C LYS A 192 0.03 14.08 17.90
N PHE A 193 -0.06 14.22 19.24
CA PHE A 193 0.11 13.11 20.18
C PHE A 193 -0.75 11.91 19.81
N ILE A 194 -2.04 12.11 19.53
CA ILE A 194 -3.01 11.05 19.20
C ILE A 194 -2.54 10.19 18.01
N LYS A 195 -2.03 10.84 16.96
CA LYS A 195 -1.48 10.13 15.80
C LYS A 195 -0.32 9.20 16.16
N TYR A 196 0.60 9.65 17.03
CA TYR A 196 1.76 8.83 17.43
C TYR A 196 1.38 7.76 18.43
N TYR A 197 0.39 8.01 19.28
CA TYR A 197 -0.24 7.00 20.13
C TYR A 197 -0.81 5.84 19.29
N TYR A 198 -1.60 6.12 18.24
CA TYR A 198 -2.11 5.09 17.35
C TYR A 198 -1.01 4.36 16.56
N ARG A 199 0.06 5.06 16.19
CA ARG A 199 1.25 4.41 15.62
C ARG A 199 1.90 3.44 16.60
N TRP A 200 2.10 3.88 17.84
CA TRP A 200 2.65 3.03 18.89
C TRP A 200 1.77 1.81 19.13
N ASN A 201 0.48 2.02 19.33
CA ASN A 201 -0.49 0.96 19.53
C ASN A 201 -0.48 -0.06 18.37
N GLY A 202 -0.50 0.39 17.11
CA GLY A 202 -0.42 -0.48 15.94
C GLY A 202 0.87 -1.30 15.91
N LEU A 203 2.00 -0.68 16.23
CA LEU A 203 3.30 -1.37 16.24
C LEU A 203 3.35 -2.46 17.32
N ILE A 204 2.97 -2.16 18.55
CA ILE A 204 2.96 -3.13 19.65
C ILE A 204 2.03 -4.31 19.35
N ASN A 205 0.83 -4.05 18.82
CA ASN A 205 -0.09 -5.12 18.44
C ASN A 205 0.50 -6.01 17.34
N SER A 206 1.26 -5.45 16.39
CA SER A 206 1.93 -6.24 15.36
C SER A 206 3.11 -7.05 15.92
N ILE A 207 3.90 -6.48 16.84
CA ILE A 207 4.99 -7.19 17.55
C ILE A 207 4.44 -8.38 18.34
N LEU A 208 3.32 -8.18 19.04
CA LEU A 208 2.61 -9.20 19.81
C LEU A 208 1.80 -10.20 18.94
N ASN A 209 1.93 -10.12 17.63
CA ASN A 209 1.23 -10.99 16.67
C ASN A 209 -0.30 -10.94 16.73
N LYS A 210 -0.88 -9.86 17.23
CA LYS A 210 -2.33 -9.66 17.23
C LYS A 210 -2.81 -9.35 15.81
N LYS A 211 -4.06 -9.72 15.51
CA LYS A 211 -4.69 -9.45 14.21
C LYS A 211 -4.76 -7.94 13.91
N SER A 212 -4.88 -7.59 12.65
CA SER A 212 -5.14 -6.21 12.18
C SER A 212 -6.60 -5.82 12.47
N PHE A 213 -6.93 -5.57 13.74
CA PHE A 213 -8.29 -5.44 14.25
C PHE A 213 -8.84 -4.02 14.24
N MET A 214 -7.98 -2.99 14.17
CA MET A 214 -8.42 -1.60 14.28
C MET A 214 -9.45 -1.26 13.20
N ARG A 215 -10.54 -0.60 13.61
CA ARG A 215 -11.61 -0.11 12.74
C ARG A 215 -11.99 1.30 13.17
N LEU A 216 -12.76 2.02 12.33
CA LEU A 216 -13.08 3.44 12.54
C LEU A 216 -13.81 3.70 13.86
N GLU A 217 -14.74 2.82 14.22
CA GLU A 217 -15.51 2.87 15.46
C GLU A 217 -14.67 2.70 16.73
N LEU A 218 -13.48 2.12 16.60
CA LEU A 218 -12.55 1.93 17.73
C LEU A 218 -11.59 3.11 17.92
N ILE A 219 -11.64 4.11 17.05
CA ILE A 219 -10.78 5.29 17.13
C ILE A 219 -11.40 6.34 18.04
N LYS A 220 -10.69 6.71 19.11
CA LYS A 220 -11.04 7.80 20.04
C LYS A 220 -10.16 9.02 19.76
N LEU A 221 -10.71 10.22 19.88
CA LEU A 221 -10.01 11.49 19.66
C LEU A 221 -9.64 12.21 20.96
N ASP A 222 -10.15 11.75 22.07
CA ASP A 222 -10.07 12.32 23.43
C ASP A 222 -9.09 11.56 24.37
N ILE A 223 -8.04 10.99 23.82
CA ILE A 223 -7.01 10.21 24.54
C ILE A 223 -5.97 11.13 25.25
N ILE A 224 -6.35 12.32 25.70
CA ILE A 224 -5.41 13.26 26.37
C ILE A 224 -5.74 13.32 27.84
#